data_c733e4601978dcdc278d7c9aabafb35d
#
_entry.id   c733e4601978dcdc278d7c9aabafb35d
#
_cell.length_a   1.000
_cell.length_b   1.000
_cell.length_c   1.000
_cell.angle_alpha   90.00
_cell.angle_beta   90.00
_cell.angle_gamma   90.00
#
_symmetry.space_group_name_H-M   'P 1'
#
loop_
_entity.id
_entity.type
_entity.pdbx_description
1 polymer ?
#
loop_
_entity_poly.entity_id
_entity_poly.type
_entity_poly.pdbx_seq_one_letter_code
_entity_poly.pdbx_strand_id
1 'polypeptide(L)'
;CLCPKANLYIEGVLPKVQNFLNAGQRIVIGTDSLASNDTLSILEELKVLHAHFEDLDFLQTIQWATINGAIALNIQDEFGSLEIGKKPGVVLLQGMEHMRLTDDVKVKRLA
;
A
#
# COMPACT_ATOMS: atom_id res chain seq x y z
N CYS A 1 -5.10 -6.63 7.28
CA CYS A 1 -5.20 -5.36 6.56
C CYS A 1 -4.73 -4.22 7.45
N LEU A 2 -3.83 -3.37 6.96
CA LEU A 2 -3.35 -2.18 7.65
C LEU A 2 -3.99 -0.94 7.01
N CYS A 3 -4.46 -0.01 7.85
CA CYS A 3 -5.00 1.29 7.45
C CYS A 3 -4.23 2.39 8.20
N PRO A 4 -2.98 2.69 7.79
CA PRO A 4 -2.03 3.51 8.55
C PRO A 4 -2.56 4.87 8.97
N LYS A 5 -3.20 5.61 8.08
CA LYS A 5 -3.77 6.92 8.42
C LYS A 5 -4.90 6.82 9.42
N ALA A 6 -5.79 5.82 9.28
CA ALA A 6 -6.85 5.57 10.23
C ALA A 6 -6.29 5.16 11.61
N ASN A 7 -5.24 4.33 11.66
CA ASN A 7 -4.57 3.99 12.91
C ASN A 7 -4.02 5.24 13.62
N LEU A 8 -3.34 6.12 12.89
CA LEU A 8 -2.84 7.38 13.47
C LEU A 8 -3.97 8.29 13.96
N TYR A 9 -5.06 8.38 13.21
CA TYR A 9 -6.20 9.21 13.58
C TYR A 9 -6.91 8.70 14.83
N ILE A 10 -7.16 7.39 14.93
CA ILE A 10 -7.94 6.78 16.01
C ILE A 10 -7.07 6.50 17.23
N GLU A 11 -5.89 5.92 17.03
CA GLU A 11 -5.04 5.38 18.09
C GLU A 11 -3.80 6.24 18.38
N GLY A 12 -3.46 7.16 17.47
CA GLY A 12 -2.24 7.99 17.57
C GLY A 12 -0.94 7.22 17.34
N VAL A 13 -1.01 5.95 16.94
CA VAL A 13 0.15 5.06 16.78
C VAL A 13 -0.07 4.09 15.63
N LEU A 14 1.02 3.78 14.92
CA LEU A 14 1.00 2.74 13.88
C LEU A 14 1.18 1.34 14.50
N PRO A 15 0.59 0.32 13.87
CA PRO A 15 0.82 -1.06 14.26
C PRO A 15 2.30 -1.44 14.10
N LYS A 16 2.76 -2.39 14.91
CA LYS A 16 4.14 -2.90 14.83
C LYS A 16 4.31 -3.79 13.60
N VAL A 17 4.48 -3.17 12.43
CA VAL A 17 4.55 -3.84 11.11
C VAL A 17 5.56 -4.99 11.11
N GLN A 18 6.73 -4.79 11.74
CA GLN A 18 7.78 -5.81 11.81
C GLN A 18 7.31 -7.10 12.51
N ASN A 19 6.40 -7.02 13.47
CA ASN A 19 5.87 -8.22 14.14
C ASN A 19 5.05 -9.07 13.17
N PHE A 20 4.28 -8.45 12.28
CA PHE A 20 3.52 -9.18 11.25
C PHE A 20 4.44 -9.81 10.22
N LEU A 21 5.49 -9.09 9.80
CA LEU A 21 6.50 -9.60 8.87
C LEU A 21 7.25 -10.80 9.48
N ASN A 22 7.71 -10.69 10.72
CA ASN A 22 8.40 -11.77 11.42
C ASN A 22 7.52 -13.01 11.63
N ALA A 23 6.22 -12.82 11.77
CA ALA A 23 5.24 -13.90 11.86
C ALA A 23 4.83 -14.48 10.48
N GLY A 24 5.45 -14.03 9.39
CA GLY A 24 5.15 -14.48 8.03
C GLY A 24 3.73 -14.13 7.55
N GLN A 25 3.12 -13.08 8.12
CA GLN A 25 1.77 -12.68 7.73
C GLN A 25 1.77 -11.96 6.38
N ARG A 26 0.77 -12.27 5.56
CA ARG A 26 0.52 -11.53 4.33
C ARG A 26 -0.19 -10.22 4.67
N ILE A 27 0.48 -9.10 4.45
CA ILE A 27 -0.05 -7.76 4.70
C ILE A 27 -0.77 -7.27 3.44
N VAL A 28 -1.89 -6.58 3.65
CA VAL A 28 -2.60 -5.78 2.64
C VAL A 28 -2.83 -4.38 3.18
N ILE A 29 -3.01 -3.40 2.28
CA ILE A 29 -3.26 -2.00 2.65
C ILE A 29 -4.69 -1.64 2.33
N GLY A 30 -5.34 -0.94 3.26
CA GLY A 30 -6.64 -0.33 3.12
C GLY A 30 -6.62 1.12 3.62
N THR A 31 -7.69 1.85 3.35
CA THR A 31 -7.84 3.26 3.75
C THR A 31 -8.81 3.46 4.91
N ASP A 32 -9.55 2.40 5.28
CA ASP A 32 -10.74 2.53 6.10
C ASP A 32 -11.75 3.50 5.45
N SER A 33 -12.52 4.23 6.23
CA SER A 33 -13.52 5.17 5.74
C SER A 33 -13.05 6.63 5.84
N LEU A 34 -13.75 7.55 5.17
CA LEU A 34 -13.52 8.99 5.33
C LEU A 34 -13.87 9.51 6.73
N ALA A 35 -14.50 8.72 7.59
CA ALA A 35 -14.71 9.08 8.99
C ALA A 35 -13.42 9.02 9.82
N SER A 36 -12.45 8.20 9.40
CA SER A 36 -11.15 8.00 10.05
C SER A 36 -9.96 8.37 9.15
N ASN A 37 -10.23 8.93 7.97
CA ASN A 37 -9.22 9.29 6.97
C ASN A 37 -9.64 10.54 6.22
N ASP A 38 -8.68 11.29 5.71
CA ASP A 38 -8.90 12.48 4.88
C ASP A 38 -8.89 12.18 3.37
N THR A 39 -8.47 10.97 2.99
CA THR A 39 -8.40 10.52 1.60
C THR A 39 -8.57 9.01 1.48
N LEU A 40 -9.09 8.54 0.35
CA LEU A 40 -9.16 7.12 0.00
C LEU A 40 -8.03 6.73 -0.97
N SER A 41 -6.81 7.18 -0.70
CA SER A 41 -5.64 6.93 -1.54
C SER A 41 -4.71 5.92 -0.91
N ILE A 42 -4.56 4.76 -1.53
CA ILE A 42 -3.59 3.74 -1.13
C ILE A 42 -2.15 4.26 -1.18
N LEU A 43 -1.82 5.14 -2.13
CA LEU A 43 -0.50 5.77 -2.17
C LEU A 43 -0.21 6.57 -0.89
N GLU A 44 -1.18 7.34 -0.39
CA GLU A 44 -1.00 8.12 0.84
C GLU A 44 -0.83 7.22 2.08
N GLU A 45 -1.48 6.07 2.12
CA GLU A 45 -1.24 5.06 3.17
C GLU A 45 0.20 4.53 3.14
N LEU A 46 0.70 4.21 1.93
CA LEU A 46 2.09 3.75 1.78
C LEU A 46 3.11 4.83 2.16
N LYS A 47 2.85 6.10 1.81
CA LYS A 47 3.71 7.22 2.20
C LYS A 47 3.83 7.33 3.73
N VAL A 48 2.71 7.20 4.44
CA VAL A 48 2.72 7.23 5.92
C VAL A 48 3.59 6.11 6.49
N LEU A 49 3.49 4.89 5.94
CA LEU A 49 4.35 3.78 6.38
C LEU A 49 5.83 4.08 6.13
N HIS A 50 6.18 4.53 4.92
CA HIS A 50 7.58 4.84 4.57
C HIS A 50 8.16 6.03 5.32
N ALA A 51 7.33 6.98 5.77
CA ALA A 51 7.75 8.09 6.62
C ALA A 51 8.07 7.65 8.06
N HIS A 52 7.41 6.59 8.56
CA HIS A 52 7.58 6.11 9.93
C HIS A 52 8.52 4.91 10.06
N PHE A 53 8.71 4.15 9.00
CA PHE A 53 9.53 2.94 8.97
C PHE A 53 10.55 3.02 7.84
N GLU A 54 11.73 3.55 8.13
CA GLU A 54 12.78 3.80 7.14
C GLU A 54 13.32 2.53 6.47
N ASP A 55 13.23 1.39 7.14
CA ASP A 55 13.74 0.10 6.68
C ASP A 55 12.75 -0.68 5.81
N LEU A 56 11.55 -0.14 5.53
CA LEU A 56 10.61 -0.82 4.67
C LEU A 56 11.07 -0.82 3.21
N ASP A 57 11.15 -2.01 2.63
CA ASP A 57 11.43 -2.17 1.21
C ASP A 57 10.22 -1.77 0.35
N PHE A 58 10.45 -0.90 -0.62
CA PHE A 58 9.40 -0.43 -1.53
C PHE A 58 8.79 -1.59 -2.34
N LEU A 59 9.62 -2.50 -2.86
CA LEU A 59 9.13 -3.63 -3.66
C LEU A 59 8.25 -4.58 -2.84
N GLN A 60 8.52 -4.70 -1.55
CA GLN A 60 7.66 -5.45 -0.64
C GLN A 60 6.35 -4.71 -0.39
N THR A 61 6.40 -3.42 -0.08
CA THR A 61 5.19 -2.65 0.27
C THR A 61 4.26 -2.43 -0.91
N ILE A 62 4.79 -2.36 -2.15
CA ILE A 62 3.93 -2.28 -3.34
C ILE A 62 3.12 -3.57 -3.55
N GLN A 63 3.64 -4.72 -3.15
CA GLN A 63 2.88 -5.98 -3.18
C GLN A 63 1.70 -5.94 -2.22
N TRP A 64 1.82 -5.27 -1.07
CA TRP A 64 0.70 -5.13 -0.12
C TRP A 64 -0.46 -4.33 -0.72
N ALA A 65 -0.14 -3.38 -1.59
CA ALA A 65 -1.10 -2.52 -2.29
C ALA A 65 -1.59 -3.10 -3.63
N THR A 66 -1.09 -4.24 -4.07
CA THR A 66 -1.39 -4.83 -5.37
C THR A 66 -1.75 -6.31 -5.25
N ILE A 67 -0.77 -7.21 -5.48
CA ILE A 67 -1.03 -8.65 -5.55
C ILE A 67 -1.56 -9.24 -4.24
N ASN A 68 -1.10 -8.76 -3.08
CA ASN A 68 -1.60 -9.26 -1.81
C ASN A 68 -3.07 -8.94 -1.60
N GLY A 69 -3.50 -7.73 -2.00
CA GLY A 69 -4.91 -7.35 -1.99
C GLY A 69 -5.76 -8.21 -2.93
N ALA A 70 -5.25 -8.47 -4.14
CA ALA A 70 -5.93 -9.34 -5.10
C ALA A 70 -6.11 -10.76 -4.57
N ILE A 71 -5.09 -11.33 -3.93
CA ILE A 71 -5.16 -12.64 -3.29
C ILE A 71 -6.16 -12.64 -2.13
N ALA A 72 -6.14 -11.62 -1.28
CA ALA A 72 -7.06 -11.52 -0.15
C ALA A 72 -8.53 -11.44 -0.58
N LEU A 73 -8.79 -10.87 -1.75
CA LEU A 73 -10.12 -10.77 -2.36
C LEU A 73 -10.45 -11.94 -3.29
N ASN A 74 -9.53 -12.88 -3.49
CA ASN A 74 -9.67 -14.03 -4.40
C ASN A 74 -9.93 -13.61 -5.87
N ILE A 75 -9.24 -12.56 -6.34
CA ILE A 75 -9.32 -12.03 -7.70
C ILE A 75 -7.94 -11.96 -8.39
N GLN A 76 -6.95 -12.68 -7.89
CA GLN A 76 -5.56 -12.65 -8.38
C GLN A 76 -5.40 -13.19 -9.82
N ASP A 77 -6.38 -13.92 -10.32
CA ASP A 77 -6.34 -14.44 -11.69
C ASP A 77 -6.55 -13.33 -12.74
N GLU A 78 -7.19 -12.23 -12.33
CA GLU A 78 -7.46 -11.08 -13.21
C GLU A 78 -6.67 -9.81 -12.80
N PHE A 79 -6.31 -9.66 -11.52
CA PHE A 79 -5.78 -8.42 -10.96
C PHE A 79 -4.50 -8.64 -10.14
N GLY A 80 -3.85 -7.54 -9.78
CA GLY A 80 -2.77 -7.48 -8.81
C GLY A 80 -1.36 -7.63 -9.38
N SER A 81 -1.21 -8.07 -10.63
CA SER A 81 0.09 -8.21 -11.29
C SER A 81 0.00 -7.95 -12.80
N LEU A 82 1.13 -7.57 -13.41
CA LEU A 82 1.25 -7.32 -14.85
C LEU A 82 1.64 -8.62 -15.57
N GLU A 83 0.72 -9.56 -15.65
CA GLU A 83 0.92 -10.85 -16.32
C GLU A 83 0.04 -10.97 -17.57
N ILE A 84 0.46 -11.80 -18.53
CA ILE A 84 -0.31 -12.06 -19.74
C ILE A 84 -1.66 -12.67 -19.38
N GLY A 85 -2.73 -12.09 -19.92
CA GLY A 85 -4.12 -12.51 -19.69
C GLY A 85 -4.81 -11.77 -18.55
N LYS A 86 -4.10 -11.05 -17.71
CA LYS A 86 -4.69 -10.23 -16.64
C LYS A 86 -5.07 -8.82 -17.13
N LYS A 87 -5.97 -8.17 -16.39
CA LYS A 87 -6.46 -6.81 -16.63
C LYS A 87 -6.31 -5.93 -15.39
N PRO A 88 -5.09 -5.82 -14.82
CA PRO A 88 -4.91 -5.21 -13.50
C PRO A 88 -5.11 -3.69 -13.47
N GLY A 89 -5.19 -3.05 -14.62
CA GLY A 89 -4.95 -1.61 -14.72
C GLY A 89 -3.46 -1.28 -14.58
N VAL A 90 -3.07 -0.09 -15.03
CA VAL A 90 -1.67 0.38 -14.95
C VAL A 90 -1.65 1.76 -14.35
N VAL A 91 -0.81 1.94 -13.33
CA VAL A 91 -0.55 3.24 -12.71
C VAL A 91 0.95 3.55 -12.79
N LEU A 92 1.26 4.83 -12.97
CA LEU A 92 2.61 5.36 -12.94
C LEU A 92 2.81 6.14 -11.64
N LEU A 93 3.86 5.80 -10.90
CA LEU A 93 4.34 6.61 -9.78
C LEU A 93 5.39 7.60 -10.30
N GLN A 94 5.08 8.88 -10.19
CA GLN A 94 5.95 9.98 -10.63
C GLN A 94 6.64 10.63 -9.44
N GLY A 95 7.88 11.09 -9.63
CA GLY A 95 8.64 11.78 -8.58
C GLY A 95 9.32 10.85 -7.58
N MET A 96 9.42 9.55 -7.88
CA MET A 96 10.19 8.63 -7.05
C MET A 96 11.70 8.84 -7.22
N GLU A 97 12.41 8.90 -6.10
CA GLU A 97 13.87 8.92 -6.05
C GLU A 97 14.37 7.75 -5.20
N HIS A 98 15.38 7.01 -5.70
CA HIS A 98 16.01 5.89 -4.98
C HIS A 98 15.02 4.84 -4.42
N MET A 99 13.93 4.56 -5.15
CA MET A 99 12.88 3.62 -4.74
C MET A 99 12.23 4.00 -3.39
N ARG A 100 12.13 5.29 -3.09
CA ARG A 100 11.49 5.82 -1.87
C ARG A 100 10.20 6.53 -2.19
N LEU A 101 9.22 6.36 -1.30
CA LEU A 101 7.97 7.11 -1.32
C LEU A 101 8.10 8.33 -0.43
N THR A 102 8.13 9.49 -1.05
CA THR A 102 8.11 10.80 -0.39
C THR A 102 6.77 11.50 -0.66
N ASP A 103 6.53 12.63 0.00
CA ASP A 103 5.31 13.42 -0.21
C ASP A 103 5.14 13.90 -1.66
N ASP A 104 6.25 14.08 -2.39
CA ASP A 104 6.25 14.54 -3.78
C ASP A 104 5.80 13.47 -4.78
N VAL A 105 5.78 12.20 -4.39
CA VAL A 105 5.36 11.12 -5.28
C VAL A 105 3.87 11.23 -5.58
N LYS A 106 3.53 11.18 -6.86
CA LYS A 106 2.16 11.23 -7.37
C LYS A 106 1.83 9.98 -8.17
N VAL A 107 0.57 9.59 -8.13
CA VAL A 107 0.05 8.49 -8.94
C VAL A 107 -0.70 9.03 -10.14
N LYS A 108 -0.45 8.44 -11.31
CA LYS A 108 -1.20 8.69 -12.55
C LYS A 108 -1.69 7.37 -13.13
N ARG A 109 -3.00 7.27 -13.33
CA ARG A 109 -3.57 6.12 -14.03
C ARG A 109 -3.22 6.20 -15.51
N LEU A 110 -2.71 5.12 -16.10
CA LEU A 110 -2.36 5.01 -17.52
C LEU A 110 -3.38 4.15 -18.27
N ALA A 111 -3.91 3.13 -17.63
CA ALA A 111 -4.91 2.23 -18.24
C ALA A 111 -5.85 1.64 -17.17
#